data_75e03cfb2bb4810ceb81ea785b33f51a
#
_entry.id   75e03cfb2bb4810ceb81ea785b33f51a
#
_cell.length_a   1.000
_cell.length_b   1.000
_cell.length_c   1.000
_cell.angle_alpha   90.00
_cell.angle_beta   90.00
_cell.angle_gamma   90.00
#
_symmetry.space_group_name_H-M   'P 1'
#
loop_
_entity.id
_entity.type
_entity.pdbx_description
1 polymer ?
#
loop_
_entity_poly.entity_id
_entity_poly.type
_entity_poly.pdbx_seq_one_letter_code
_entity_poly.pdbx_strand_id
1 'polypeptide(L)'
;MPHRIPGSSSKRANDYLTGDPIRYYRPQGSTDIRRLIDQGFQAFNAGRLSEACHIFADKMLAPANDTTIGLTVAGAMTPAGLGGCLIELMDRGLVDFVISTGANLYHDLHYALNFTLRRGSPFLDDVKLFESGVIRIYDV
;
A
#
# COMPACT_ATOMS: atom_id res chain seq x y z
N MET A 1 -19.40 47.84 -17.74
CA MET A 1 -18.02 48.13 -17.27
C MET A 1 -17.37 46.84 -16.90
N PRO A 2 -16.27 46.41 -17.52
CA PRO A 2 -15.62 45.17 -17.14
C PRO A 2 -14.85 45.37 -15.82
N HIS A 3 -15.12 44.50 -14.87
CA HIS A 3 -14.37 44.43 -13.61
C HIS A 3 -12.89 44.16 -13.89
N ARG A 4 -12.07 45.16 -13.64
CA ARG A 4 -10.63 45.04 -13.66
C ARG A 4 -10.21 44.24 -12.43
N ILE A 5 -9.77 43.01 -12.62
CA ILE A 5 -9.10 42.22 -11.57
C ILE A 5 -7.82 42.98 -11.18
N PRO A 6 -7.60 43.32 -9.90
CA PRO A 6 -6.37 43.99 -9.48
C PRO A 6 -5.18 43.12 -9.88
N GLY A 7 -4.17 43.68 -10.51
CA GLY A 7 -2.99 42.98 -10.96
C GLY A 7 -2.32 42.23 -9.79
N SER A 8 -2.43 40.92 -9.80
CA SER A 8 -1.60 40.07 -8.94
C SER A 8 -0.15 40.24 -9.39
N SER A 9 0.69 40.73 -8.50
CA SER A 9 2.10 40.85 -8.77
C SER A 9 2.65 39.47 -9.16
N SER A 10 3.46 39.41 -10.22
CA SER A 10 4.13 38.18 -10.68
C SER A 10 4.89 37.40 -9.58
N LYS A 11 5.29 38.07 -8.49
CA LYS A 11 5.84 37.46 -7.29
C LYS A 11 4.87 36.52 -6.57
N ARG A 12 3.58 36.86 -6.45
CA ARG A 12 2.60 36.00 -5.73
C ARG A 12 2.28 34.71 -6.46
N ALA A 13 2.29 34.69 -7.79
CA ALA A 13 2.07 33.46 -8.55
C ALA A 13 3.24 32.48 -8.36
N ASN A 14 4.48 32.97 -8.38
CA ASN A 14 5.66 32.14 -8.19
C ASN A 14 5.73 31.50 -6.80
N ASP A 15 5.16 32.11 -5.77
CA ASP A 15 5.15 31.55 -4.41
C ASP A 15 4.34 30.22 -4.32
N TYR A 16 3.44 29.98 -5.25
CA TYR A 16 2.62 28.77 -5.31
C TYR A 16 3.04 27.77 -6.39
N LEU A 17 4.00 28.14 -7.25
CA LEU A 17 4.50 27.32 -8.36
C LEU A 17 5.89 26.73 -8.03
N THR A 18 6.07 26.32 -6.78
CA THR A 18 7.36 25.81 -6.28
C THR A 18 7.50 24.29 -6.39
N GLY A 19 6.38 23.58 -6.64
CA GLY A 19 6.39 22.13 -6.78
C GLY A 19 6.96 21.67 -8.12
N ASP A 20 7.40 20.42 -8.17
CA ASP A 20 7.89 19.81 -9.39
C ASP A 20 6.79 19.74 -10.47
N PRO A 21 7.15 19.97 -11.75
CA PRO A 21 6.19 19.90 -12.84
C PRO A 21 5.73 18.46 -13.07
N ILE A 22 4.41 18.23 -13.14
CA ILE A 22 3.84 16.94 -13.49
C ILE A 22 4.16 16.62 -14.95
N ARG A 23 4.72 15.44 -15.22
CA ARG A 23 5.12 14.96 -16.54
C ARG A 23 4.43 13.65 -16.89
N TYR A 24 4.16 13.44 -18.16
CA TYR A 24 3.62 12.17 -18.63
C TYR A 24 4.62 11.03 -18.37
N TYR A 25 4.19 10.05 -17.57
CA TYR A 25 4.91 8.81 -17.42
C TYR A 25 4.53 7.83 -18.54
N ARG A 26 5.52 7.30 -19.25
CA ARG A 26 5.32 6.29 -20.28
C ARG A 26 5.99 4.99 -19.84
N PRO A 27 5.20 3.95 -19.47
CA PRO A 27 5.74 2.63 -19.20
C PRO A 27 6.48 2.08 -20.43
N GLN A 28 7.66 1.51 -20.23
CA GLN A 28 8.47 0.90 -21.30
C GLN A 28 8.84 -0.51 -20.87
N GLY A 29 8.45 -1.52 -21.65
CA GLY A 29 8.83 -2.92 -21.43
C GLY A 29 8.50 -3.40 -20.00
N SER A 30 9.48 -3.95 -19.33
CA SER A 30 9.38 -4.27 -17.89
C SER A 30 9.70 -3.01 -17.09
N THR A 31 8.71 -2.51 -16.39
CA THR A 31 8.90 -1.39 -15.45
C THR A 31 9.01 -1.94 -14.04
N ASP A 32 10.08 -1.60 -13.32
CA ASP A 32 10.15 -1.92 -11.90
C ASP A 32 9.17 -1.05 -11.08
N ILE A 33 8.77 -1.55 -9.91
CA ILE A 33 7.78 -0.89 -9.06
C ILE A 33 8.30 0.46 -8.56
N ARG A 34 9.58 0.57 -8.24
CA ARG A 34 10.16 1.84 -7.77
C ARG A 34 10.01 2.93 -8.82
N ARG A 35 10.35 2.62 -10.07
CA ARG A 35 10.21 3.58 -11.16
C ARG A 35 8.77 3.99 -11.42
N LEU A 36 7.82 3.06 -11.27
CA LEU A 36 6.39 3.36 -11.38
C LEU A 36 5.96 4.34 -10.27
N ILE A 37 6.37 4.10 -9.03
CA ILE A 37 6.06 4.96 -7.89
C ILE A 37 6.69 6.35 -8.07
N ASP A 38 7.99 6.41 -8.39
CA ASP A 38 8.74 7.67 -8.47
C ASP A 38 8.30 8.56 -9.64
N GLN A 39 7.94 7.96 -10.78
CA GLN A 39 7.68 8.70 -12.01
C GLN A 39 6.21 8.71 -12.44
N GLY A 40 5.42 7.73 -12.01
CA GLY A 40 4.01 7.61 -12.37
C GLY A 40 3.04 8.17 -11.33
N PHE A 41 3.40 8.10 -10.06
CA PHE A 41 2.53 8.49 -8.94
C PHE A 41 2.79 9.93 -8.50
N GLN A 42 2.48 10.89 -9.34
CA GLN A 42 2.89 12.28 -9.17
C GLN A 42 1.88 13.15 -8.41
N ALA A 43 0.61 12.77 -8.34
CA ALA A 43 -0.44 13.59 -7.74
C ALA A 43 -1.58 12.75 -7.15
N PHE A 44 -2.53 13.42 -6.48
CA PHE A 44 -3.69 12.82 -5.84
C PHE A 44 -3.31 11.70 -4.84
N ASN A 45 -4.13 10.68 -4.71
CA ASN A 45 -3.86 9.56 -3.78
C ASN A 45 -2.60 8.78 -4.16
N ALA A 46 -2.31 8.65 -5.45
CA ALA A 46 -1.08 8.01 -5.92
C ALA A 46 0.17 8.81 -5.49
N GLY A 47 0.11 10.15 -5.57
CA GLY A 47 1.17 11.01 -5.04
C GLY A 47 1.37 10.85 -3.52
N ARG A 48 0.28 10.70 -2.76
CA ARG A 48 0.37 10.42 -1.30
C ARG A 48 1.01 9.07 -1.02
N LEU A 49 0.71 8.05 -1.85
CA LEU A 49 1.37 6.75 -1.73
C LEU A 49 2.87 6.84 -2.04
N SER A 50 3.25 7.57 -3.08
CA SER A 50 4.67 7.83 -3.40
C SER A 50 5.39 8.51 -2.23
N GLU A 51 4.81 9.56 -1.67
CA GLU A 51 5.36 10.24 -0.49
C GLU A 51 5.52 9.29 0.71
N ALA A 52 4.52 8.45 0.99
CA ALA A 52 4.60 7.48 2.08
C ALA A 52 5.74 6.47 1.86
N CYS A 53 5.93 5.99 0.62
CA CYS A 53 7.04 5.11 0.27
C CYS A 53 8.40 5.80 0.50
N HIS A 54 8.53 7.06 0.10
CA HIS A 54 9.77 7.82 0.33
C HIS A 54 10.01 8.12 1.81
N ILE A 55 8.98 8.46 2.58
CA ILE A 55 9.11 8.65 4.02
C ILE A 55 9.62 7.36 4.68
N PHE A 56 9.04 6.23 4.33
CA PHE A 56 9.45 4.94 4.86
C PHE A 56 10.90 4.61 4.44
N ALA A 57 11.19 4.59 3.14
CA ALA A 57 12.48 4.15 2.63
C ALA A 57 13.64 5.13 2.95
N ASP A 58 13.40 6.44 2.76
CA ASP A 58 14.50 7.42 2.78
C ASP A 58 14.66 8.08 4.17
N LYS A 59 13.62 8.04 5.01
CA LYS A 59 13.64 8.66 6.35
C LYS A 59 13.63 7.65 7.46
N MET A 60 12.61 6.76 7.49
CA MET A 60 12.44 5.83 8.62
C MET A 60 13.53 4.74 8.62
N LEU A 61 13.92 4.24 7.45
CA LEU A 61 14.95 3.21 7.30
C LEU A 61 16.37 3.78 7.13
N ALA A 62 16.56 5.09 7.20
CA ALA A 62 17.89 5.69 7.09
C ALA A 62 18.79 5.22 8.22
N PRO A 63 20.03 4.74 7.95
CA PRO A 63 20.92 4.18 8.98
C PRO A 63 21.28 5.13 10.12
N ALA A 64 21.16 6.44 9.87
CA ALA A 64 21.42 7.48 10.88
C ALA A 64 20.25 7.74 11.82
N ASN A 65 19.08 7.17 11.56
CA ASN A 65 17.88 7.39 12.35
C ASN A 65 17.64 6.20 13.28
N ASP A 66 17.55 6.50 14.57
CA ASP A 66 17.11 5.55 15.59
C ASP A 66 15.58 5.58 15.66
N THR A 67 14.93 5.01 14.62
CA THR A 67 13.49 5.02 14.48
C THR A 67 12.91 3.63 14.79
N THR A 68 12.03 3.57 15.78
CA THR A 68 11.24 2.34 16.06
C THR A 68 10.06 2.27 15.09
N ILE A 69 9.96 1.20 14.34
CA ILE A 69 8.92 0.98 13.31
C ILE A 69 7.93 -0.07 13.78
N GLY A 70 6.72 0.37 14.09
CA GLY A 70 5.57 -0.50 14.38
C GLY A 70 4.66 -0.63 13.15
N LEU A 71 4.38 -1.86 12.75
CA LEU A 71 3.46 -2.15 11.65
C LEU A 71 2.10 -2.61 12.17
N THR A 72 1.03 -1.90 11.81
CA THR A 72 -0.33 -2.31 12.12
C THR A 72 -0.99 -2.94 10.90
N VAL A 73 -1.53 -4.16 11.06
CA VAL A 73 -2.17 -4.93 9.98
C VAL A 73 -3.61 -5.21 10.33
N ALA A 74 -4.53 -4.53 9.64
CA ALA A 74 -5.97 -4.70 9.81
C ALA A 74 -6.56 -5.70 8.79
N GLY A 75 -7.82 -6.07 9.01
CA GLY A 75 -8.56 -6.96 8.12
C GLY A 75 -8.03 -8.37 8.10
N ALA A 76 -8.03 -8.99 6.93
CA ALA A 76 -7.59 -10.36 6.67
C ALA A 76 -6.65 -10.39 5.44
N MET A 77 -5.50 -9.77 5.55
CA MET A 77 -4.55 -9.63 4.43
C MET A 77 -3.74 -10.90 4.19
N THR A 78 -3.51 -11.72 5.23
CA THR A 78 -2.77 -12.98 5.11
C THR A 78 -3.47 -13.98 4.19
N PRO A 79 -4.80 -14.25 4.28
CA PRO A 79 -5.46 -15.13 3.33
C PRO A 79 -5.46 -14.60 1.88
N ALA A 80 -5.33 -13.29 1.69
CA ALA A 80 -5.16 -12.68 0.37
C ALA A 80 -3.74 -12.84 -0.22
N GLY A 81 -2.83 -13.53 0.50
CA GLY A 81 -1.48 -13.82 0.02
C GLY A 81 -0.44 -12.76 0.36
N LEU A 82 -0.77 -11.76 1.19
CA LEU A 82 0.15 -10.67 1.55
C LEU A 82 1.08 -11.00 2.72
N GLY A 83 0.92 -12.17 3.36
CA GLY A 83 1.78 -12.62 4.46
C GLY A 83 3.27 -12.64 4.08
N GLY A 84 3.60 -13.04 2.85
CA GLY A 84 4.99 -13.04 2.38
C GLY A 84 5.68 -11.67 2.41
N CYS A 85 4.91 -10.58 2.18
CA CYS A 85 5.46 -9.23 2.32
C CYS A 85 5.80 -8.90 3.78
N LEU A 86 4.96 -9.35 4.73
CA LEU A 86 5.20 -9.15 6.17
C LEU A 86 6.42 -9.93 6.64
N ILE A 87 6.56 -11.17 6.20
CA ILE A 87 7.72 -12.02 6.50
C ILE A 87 9.00 -11.33 6.03
N GLU A 88 9.03 -10.85 4.80
CA GLU A 88 10.21 -10.17 4.24
C GLU A 88 10.59 -8.90 5.01
N LEU A 89 9.60 -8.12 5.47
CA LEU A 89 9.84 -6.95 6.30
C LEU A 89 10.46 -7.33 7.66
N MET A 90 9.96 -8.39 8.29
CA MET A 90 10.49 -8.88 9.56
C MET A 90 11.88 -9.51 9.41
N ASP A 91 12.09 -10.34 8.40
CA ASP A 91 13.37 -11.02 8.16
C ASP A 91 14.50 -10.04 7.86
N ARG A 92 14.17 -8.93 7.23
CA ARG A 92 15.14 -7.84 6.98
C ARG A 92 15.32 -6.88 8.15
N GLY A 93 14.59 -7.05 9.25
CA GLY A 93 14.64 -6.13 10.39
C GLY A 93 14.14 -4.73 10.05
N LEU A 94 13.20 -4.61 9.10
CA LEU A 94 12.61 -3.34 8.69
C LEU A 94 11.40 -2.95 9.53
N VAL A 95 10.99 -3.81 10.45
CA VAL A 95 9.88 -3.60 11.38
C VAL A 95 10.28 -4.16 12.74
N ASP A 96 10.10 -3.38 13.80
CA ASP A 96 10.46 -3.75 15.17
C ASP A 96 9.35 -4.53 15.86
N PHE A 97 8.09 -4.22 15.56
CA PHE A 97 6.94 -4.96 16.09
C PHE A 97 5.73 -4.88 15.15
N VAL A 98 4.85 -5.88 15.27
CA VAL A 98 3.61 -5.96 14.49
C VAL A 98 2.41 -6.01 15.43
N ILE A 99 1.39 -5.19 15.13
CA ILE A 99 0.07 -5.26 15.78
C ILE A 99 -0.91 -5.73 14.72
N SER A 100 -1.56 -6.86 14.95
CA SER A 100 -2.43 -7.48 13.96
C SER A 100 -3.83 -7.78 14.53
N THR A 101 -4.81 -7.83 13.64
CA THR A 101 -6.13 -8.38 13.97
C THR A 101 -6.04 -9.90 14.16
N GLY A 102 -6.93 -10.44 14.99
CA GLY A 102 -7.07 -11.89 15.16
C GLY A 102 -7.36 -12.61 13.84
N ALA A 103 -8.03 -11.98 12.90
CA ALA A 103 -8.30 -12.55 11.58
C ALA A 103 -7.01 -12.84 10.79
N ASN A 104 -6.05 -11.94 10.78
CA ASN A 104 -4.76 -12.21 10.15
C ASN A 104 -4.02 -13.37 10.80
N LEU A 105 -3.94 -13.38 12.15
CA LEU A 105 -3.26 -14.44 12.89
C LEU A 105 -3.94 -15.80 12.70
N TYR A 106 -5.28 -15.84 12.73
CA TYR A 106 -6.04 -17.07 12.52
C TYR A 106 -5.82 -17.65 11.12
N HIS A 107 -5.86 -16.82 10.09
CA HIS A 107 -5.68 -17.30 8.73
C HIS A 107 -4.23 -17.61 8.38
N ASP A 108 -3.28 -16.96 9.01
CA ASP A 108 -1.86 -17.29 8.89
C ASP A 108 -1.57 -18.68 9.48
N LEU A 109 -2.27 -19.06 10.55
CA LEU A 109 -2.19 -20.38 11.13
C LEU A 109 -2.54 -21.50 10.13
N HIS A 110 -3.42 -21.26 9.17
CA HIS A 110 -3.71 -22.26 8.12
C HIS A 110 -2.45 -22.60 7.30
N TYR A 111 -1.65 -21.61 6.95
CA TYR A 111 -0.37 -21.85 6.26
C TYR A 111 0.63 -22.57 7.17
N ALA A 112 0.73 -22.17 8.41
CA ALA A 112 1.61 -22.85 9.40
C ALA A 112 1.24 -24.33 9.61
N LEU A 113 -0.03 -24.68 9.48
CA LEU A 113 -0.53 -26.04 9.56
C LEU A 113 -0.57 -26.77 8.20
N ASN A 114 0.00 -26.19 7.16
CA ASN A 114 0.00 -26.71 5.78
C ASN A 114 -1.41 -26.87 5.17
N PHE A 115 -2.38 -26.09 5.60
CA PHE A 115 -3.66 -26.01 4.94
C PHE A 115 -3.56 -25.13 3.70
N THR A 116 -4.34 -25.46 2.67
CA THR A 116 -4.33 -24.71 1.43
C THR A 116 -5.54 -23.81 1.35
N LEU A 117 -5.31 -22.50 1.27
CA LEU A 117 -6.33 -21.54 0.87
C LEU A 117 -6.43 -21.51 -0.65
N ARG A 118 -7.64 -21.38 -1.16
CA ARG A 118 -7.91 -21.40 -2.60
C ARG A 118 -8.68 -20.17 -3.01
N ARG A 119 -8.36 -19.65 -4.15
CA ARG A 119 -9.15 -18.61 -4.79
C ARG A 119 -10.54 -19.14 -5.12
N GLY A 120 -11.57 -18.45 -4.68
CA GLY A 120 -12.97 -18.80 -4.88
C GLY A 120 -13.74 -17.69 -5.59
N SER A 121 -15.03 -17.57 -5.26
CA SER A 121 -15.89 -16.52 -5.77
C SER A 121 -16.80 -15.98 -4.67
N PRO A 122 -17.02 -14.65 -4.61
CA PRO A 122 -17.92 -14.06 -3.62
C PRO A 122 -19.40 -14.32 -3.92
N PHE A 123 -19.72 -14.89 -5.10
CA PHE A 123 -21.07 -15.14 -5.58
C PHE A 123 -21.50 -16.61 -5.41
N LEU A 124 -20.75 -17.42 -4.68
CA LEU A 124 -21.13 -18.80 -4.39
C LEU A 124 -22.27 -18.86 -3.38
N ASP A 125 -23.08 -19.91 -3.49
CA ASP A 125 -24.16 -20.21 -2.57
C ASP A 125 -23.58 -20.74 -1.23
N ASP A 126 -23.73 -19.95 -0.17
CA ASP A 126 -23.18 -20.28 1.14
C ASP A 126 -23.83 -21.53 1.77
N VAL A 127 -25.09 -21.85 1.43
CA VAL A 127 -25.74 -23.08 1.91
C VAL A 127 -25.06 -24.30 1.32
N LYS A 128 -24.79 -24.29 0.01
CA LYS A 128 -24.08 -25.39 -0.66
C LYS A 128 -22.65 -25.54 -0.20
N LEU A 129 -21.96 -24.43 0.08
CA LEU A 129 -20.63 -24.46 0.67
C LEU A 129 -20.67 -25.12 2.05
N PHE A 130 -21.59 -24.70 2.89
CA PHE A 130 -21.78 -25.29 4.24
C PHE A 130 -22.07 -26.78 4.18
N GLU A 131 -23.01 -27.22 3.33
CA GLU A 131 -23.34 -28.65 3.11
C GLU A 131 -22.12 -29.45 2.63
N SER A 132 -21.19 -28.80 1.93
CA SER A 132 -19.94 -29.40 1.43
C SER A 132 -18.79 -29.31 2.43
N GLY A 133 -19.01 -28.76 3.62
CA GLY A 133 -17.97 -28.56 4.63
C GLY A 133 -16.90 -27.51 4.23
N VAL A 134 -17.27 -26.58 3.37
CA VAL A 134 -16.40 -25.51 2.86
C VAL A 134 -16.82 -24.17 3.43
N ILE A 135 -15.85 -23.37 3.85
CA ILE A 135 -16.05 -22.00 4.33
C ILE A 135 -15.31 -21.07 3.37
N ARG A 136 -15.88 -19.93 3.09
CA ARG A 136 -15.21 -18.87 2.33
C ARG A 136 -15.03 -17.60 3.15
N ILE A 137 -13.99 -16.86 2.81
CA ILE A 137 -13.71 -15.51 3.29
C ILE A 137 -13.78 -14.62 2.06
N TYR A 138 -14.96 -14.05 1.76
CA TYR A 138 -15.26 -13.30 0.55
C TYR A 138 -14.97 -14.13 -0.72
N ASP A 139 -13.80 -14.04 -1.34
CA ASP A 139 -13.38 -14.74 -2.56
C ASP A 139 -12.18 -15.70 -2.38
N VAL A 140 -11.94 -16.07 -1.14
CA VAL A 140 -10.93 -17.08 -0.75
C VAL A 140 -11.59 -18.29 -0.10
#